data_45d74195cb8d38bf9bef01f98f0588ec
#
_entry.id   45d74195cb8d38bf9bef01f98f0588ec
#
_cell.length_a   1.000
_cell.length_b   1.000
_cell.length_c   1.000
_cell.angle_alpha   90.00
_cell.angle_beta   90.00
_cell.angle_gamma   90.00
#
_symmetry.space_group_name_H-M   'P 1'
#
loop_
_entity.id
_entity.type
_entity.pdbx_description
1 polymer ?
#
loop_
_entity_poly.entity_id
_entity_poly.type
_entity_poly.pdbx_seq_one_letter_code
_entity_poly.pdbx_strand_id
1 'polypeptide(L)'
;MNDYPPFKSLISLDAAIRHSSFSLAAEELCVTPGAVGQQIQKLEEWLGTALFIRQTRQVLPTAEGLAYWRHLQPALSQIADASRELKSRRSKSVSLSMPPGFAAKWLPRRLADFVTRHPDVELHLSATTSLINFERDAIDLTIRYFRDDDPNLDATLLYRYEGRVYCRPDYAAALALKQANDLQRTTLLDSTTQPYWPRWLQEFSQLDDSQIAAIPCIHFDQGLIAIEAAKQGQGVVMASPFLVEEELATGVLIEPFEHCLLLPTGYYIVHHRKLAIRPAALALKDWLIEQARAAPR
;
A
#
# COMPACT_ATOMS: atom_id res chain seq x y z
N MET A 1 -22.07 30.14 22.19
CA MET A 1 -22.61 28.79 21.91
C MET A 1 -21.47 27.97 21.34
N ASN A 2 -21.22 26.77 21.82
CA ASN A 2 -20.09 25.96 21.31
C ASN A 2 -20.47 25.46 19.92
N ASP A 3 -19.77 25.89 18.89
CA ASP A 3 -20.07 25.54 17.47
C ASP A 3 -19.74 24.07 17.10
N TYR A 4 -19.23 23.31 18.09
CA TYR A 4 -18.86 21.91 17.88
C TYR A 4 -19.87 20.97 18.51
N PRO A 5 -20.25 19.89 17.77
CA PRO A 5 -21.11 18.85 18.34
C PRO A 5 -20.42 18.11 19.48
N PRO A 6 -21.18 17.48 20.41
CA PRO A 6 -20.57 16.75 21.52
C PRO A 6 -19.72 15.59 21.02
N PHE A 7 -18.43 15.56 21.34
CA PHE A 7 -17.46 14.59 20.82
C PHE A 7 -17.83 13.13 21.12
N LYS A 8 -18.36 12.84 22.33
CA LYS A 8 -18.84 11.50 22.68
C LYS A 8 -20.00 11.05 21.80
N SER A 9 -20.82 11.97 21.37
CA SER A 9 -21.96 11.70 20.49
C SER A 9 -21.48 11.35 19.07
N LEU A 10 -20.41 12.01 18.59
CA LEU A 10 -19.80 11.68 17.30
C LEU A 10 -19.19 10.27 17.28
N ILE A 11 -18.49 9.89 18.36
CA ILE A 11 -17.93 8.54 18.50
C ILE A 11 -19.06 7.49 18.58
N SER A 12 -20.14 7.80 19.30
CA SER A 12 -21.28 6.89 19.39
C SER A 12 -22.00 6.71 18.05
N LEU A 13 -22.10 7.75 17.24
CA LEU A 13 -22.63 7.67 15.87
C LEU A 13 -21.74 6.78 14.98
N ASP A 14 -20.43 6.98 15.01
CA ASP A 14 -19.50 6.20 14.21
C ASP A 14 -19.60 4.69 14.53
N ALA A 15 -19.53 4.33 15.81
CA ALA A 15 -19.65 2.96 16.26
C ALA A 15 -21.01 2.36 15.89
N ALA A 16 -22.12 3.09 16.08
CA ALA A 16 -23.47 2.62 15.80
C ALA A 16 -23.69 2.34 14.29
N ILE A 17 -23.13 3.17 13.41
CA ILE A 17 -23.23 2.96 11.96
C ILE A 17 -22.35 1.78 11.52
N ARG A 18 -21.11 1.68 11.98
CA ARG A 18 -20.20 0.57 11.63
C ARG A 18 -20.75 -0.78 12.04
N HIS A 19 -21.33 -0.87 13.21
CA HIS A 19 -21.91 -2.13 13.73
C HIS A 19 -23.36 -2.36 13.31
N SER A 20 -24.06 -1.34 12.77
CA SER A 20 -25.51 -1.38 12.53
C SER A 20 -26.30 -1.85 13.77
N SER A 21 -25.77 -1.59 14.98
CA SER A 21 -26.27 -2.07 16.26
C SER A 21 -25.82 -1.19 17.43
N PHE A 22 -26.77 -0.74 18.24
CA PHE A 22 -26.45 0.00 19.47
C PHE A 22 -25.82 -0.90 20.55
N SER A 23 -26.15 -2.18 20.58
CA SER A 23 -25.58 -3.11 21.54
C SER A 23 -24.12 -3.40 21.24
N LEU A 24 -23.76 -3.69 19.99
CA LEU A 24 -22.38 -3.91 19.58
C LEU A 24 -21.53 -2.61 19.68
N ALA A 25 -22.12 -1.46 19.35
CA ALA A 25 -21.47 -0.18 19.57
C ALA A 25 -21.20 0.09 21.04
N ALA A 26 -22.12 -0.30 21.94
CA ALA A 26 -21.97 -0.15 23.37
C ALA A 26 -20.85 -1.06 23.93
N GLU A 27 -20.74 -2.29 23.43
CA GLU A 27 -19.64 -3.22 23.75
C GLU A 27 -18.29 -2.62 23.35
N GLU A 28 -18.16 -2.14 22.10
CA GLU A 28 -16.92 -1.48 21.62
C GLU A 28 -16.55 -0.28 22.50
N LEU A 29 -17.53 0.54 22.86
CA LEU A 29 -17.31 1.78 23.64
C LEU A 29 -17.26 1.55 25.16
N CYS A 30 -17.40 0.31 25.64
CA CYS A 30 -17.45 -0.05 27.06
C CYS A 30 -18.50 0.76 27.85
N VAL A 31 -19.70 0.92 27.28
CA VAL A 31 -20.86 1.62 27.87
C VAL A 31 -22.11 0.77 27.75
N THR A 32 -23.27 1.27 28.25
CA THR A 32 -24.55 0.60 28.06
C THR A 32 -25.20 0.98 26.71
N PRO A 33 -26.04 0.12 26.10
CA PRO A 33 -26.78 0.46 24.89
C PRO A 33 -27.66 1.71 25.03
N GLY A 34 -28.26 1.92 26.23
CA GLY A 34 -29.01 3.13 26.55
C GLY A 34 -28.13 4.39 26.53
N ALA A 35 -26.89 4.30 26.97
CA ALA A 35 -25.95 5.44 26.90
C ALA A 35 -25.61 5.82 25.45
N VAL A 36 -25.42 4.83 24.57
CA VAL A 36 -25.23 5.07 23.12
C VAL A 36 -26.47 5.78 22.54
N GLY A 37 -27.68 5.26 22.82
CA GLY A 37 -28.90 5.89 22.37
C GLY A 37 -29.09 7.34 22.83
N GLN A 38 -28.72 7.63 24.09
CA GLN A 38 -28.74 9.02 24.62
C GLN A 38 -27.74 9.94 23.93
N GLN A 39 -26.53 9.43 23.61
CA GLN A 39 -25.56 10.23 22.90
C GLN A 39 -25.99 10.54 21.48
N ILE A 40 -26.61 9.58 20.79
CA ILE A 40 -27.17 9.78 19.45
C ILE A 40 -28.32 10.78 19.51
N GLN A 41 -29.22 10.64 20.45
CA GLN A 41 -30.31 11.60 20.60
C GLN A 41 -29.80 13.04 20.83
N LYS A 42 -28.80 13.24 21.69
CA LYS A 42 -28.18 14.55 21.87
C LYS A 42 -27.59 15.12 20.60
N LEU A 43 -27.04 14.25 19.73
CA LEU A 43 -26.50 14.69 18.44
C LEU A 43 -27.60 15.09 17.47
N GLU A 44 -28.67 14.29 17.42
CA GLU A 44 -29.88 14.59 16.61
C GLU A 44 -30.52 15.91 17.02
N GLU A 45 -30.65 16.15 18.35
CA GLU A 45 -31.14 17.42 18.92
C GLU A 45 -30.23 18.60 18.55
N TRP A 46 -28.91 18.41 18.62
CA TRP A 46 -27.95 19.45 18.27
C TRP A 46 -27.97 19.78 16.76
N LEU A 47 -28.09 18.76 15.90
CA LEU A 47 -28.18 18.90 14.43
C LEU A 47 -29.55 19.34 13.95
N GLY A 48 -30.58 19.16 14.75
CA GLY A 48 -31.99 19.35 14.35
C GLY A 48 -32.48 18.33 13.33
N THR A 49 -31.83 17.17 13.21
CA THR A 49 -32.09 16.18 12.18
C THR A 49 -31.98 14.77 12.75
N ALA A 50 -32.88 13.85 12.41
CA ALA A 50 -32.78 12.45 12.80
C ALA A 50 -31.70 11.74 11.97
N LEU A 51 -30.81 11.03 12.64
CA LEU A 51 -29.71 10.28 12.01
C LEU A 51 -30.02 8.79 11.90
N PHE A 52 -31.01 8.29 12.69
CA PHE A 52 -31.45 6.90 12.65
C PHE A 52 -32.98 6.79 12.53
N ILE A 53 -33.43 5.76 11.84
CA ILE A 53 -34.82 5.33 11.80
C ILE A 53 -35.03 4.39 12.99
N ARG A 54 -35.93 4.78 13.92
CA ARG A 54 -36.27 3.97 15.09
C ARG A 54 -37.23 2.86 14.69
N GLN A 55 -36.75 1.66 14.46
CA GLN A 55 -37.56 0.46 14.28
C GLN A 55 -37.33 -0.51 15.45
N THR A 56 -38.35 -1.30 15.77
CA THR A 56 -38.43 -2.13 17.00
C THR A 56 -37.33 -3.19 17.14
N ARG A 57 -36.57 -3.48 16.07
CA ARG A 57 -35.49 -4.52 16.05
C ARG A 57 -34.29 -4.20 15.20
N GLN A 58 -34.19 -3.04 14.54
CA GLN A 58 -33.09 -2.68 13.68
C GLN A 58 -32.72 -1.21 13.87
N VAL A 59 -31.43 -0.94 13.85
CA VAL A 59 -30.84 0.39 13.87
C VAL A 59 -30.41 0.71 12.45
N LEU A 60 -31.25 1.42 11.71
CA LEU A 60 -30.94 1.82 10.33
C LEU A 60 -30.64 3.31 10.29
N PRO A 61 -29.49 3.72 9.73
CA PRO A 61 -29.19 5.13 9.55
C PRO A 61 -30.10 5.73 8.48
N THR A 62 -30.44 7.01 8.65
CA THR A 62 -31.13 7.81 7.61
C THR A 62 -30.14 8.16 6.49
N ALA A 63 -30.64 8.68 5.36
CA ALA A 63 -29.78 9.19 4.28
C ALA A 63 -28.88 10.33 4.78
N GLU A 64 -29.43 11.22 5.61
CA GLU A 64 -28.74 12.32 6.28
C GLU A 64 -27.68 11.79 7.26
N GLY A 65 -28.00 10.76 8.04
CA GLY A 65 -27.08 10.11 8.96
C GLY A 65 -25.88 9.49 8.25
N LEU A 66 -26.10 8.78 7.13
CA LEU A 66 -25.03 8.24 6.30
C LEU A 66 -24.18 9.34 5.65
N ALA A 67 -24.82 10.39 5.13
CA ALA A 67 -24.11 11.52 4.52
C ALA A 67 -23.22 12.23 5.57
N TYR A 68 -23.76 12.51 6.73
CA TYR A 68 -23.01 13.12 7.83
C TYR A 68 -21.85 12.24 8.30
N TRP A 69 -22.06 10.94 8.47
CA TRP A 69 -21.03 9.99 8.89
C TRP A 69 -19.87 9.90 7.89
N ARG A 70 -20.13 9.91 6.57
CA ARG A 70 -19.08 9.90 5.54
C ARG A 70 -18.12 11.09 5.66
N HIS A 71 -18.62 12.25 6.08
CA HIS A 71 -17.79 13.43 6.32
C HIS A 71 -17.10 13.37 7.70
N LEU A 72 -17.78 12.79 8.70
CA LEU A 72 -17.28 12.69 10.05
C LEU A 72 -16.13 11.67 10.19
N GLN A 73 -16.24 10.52 9.55
CA GLN A 73 -15.32 9.41 9.69
C GLN A 73 -13.84 9.80 9.40
N PRO A 74 -13.53 10.56 8.31
CA PRO A 74 -12.17 11.04 8.08
C PRO A 74 -11.68 12.00 9.19
N ALA A 75 -12.55 12.85 9.73
CA ALA A 75 -12.19 13.78 10.79
C ALA A 75 -11.88 13.04 12.11
N LEU A 76 -12.65 12.03 12.49
CA LEU A 76 -12.36 11.19 13.65
C LEU A 76 -11.04 10.42 13.48
N SER A 77 -10.77 9.92 12.28
CA SER A 77 -9.48 9.29 11.96
C SER A 77 -8.31 10.25 12.19
N GLN A 78 -8.40 11.48 11.69
CA GLN A 78 -7.37 12.51 11.90
C GLN A 78 -7.12 12.81 13.37
N ILE A 79 -8.17 12.90 14.20
CA ILE A 79 -8.04 13.11 15.65
C ILE A 79 -7.33 11.91 16.32
N ALA A 80 -7.71 10.69 15.92
CA ALA A 80 -7.07 9.48 16.43
C ALA A 80 -5.60 9.40 16.01
N ASP A 81 -5.27 9.79 14.79
CA ASP A 81 -3.91 9.83 14.25
C ASP A 81 -3.04 10.85 15.00
N ALA A 82 -3.52 12.08 15.18
CA ALA A 82 -2.83 13.11 15.95
C ALA A 82 -2.58 12.68 17.41
N SER A 83 -3.55 11.97 18.02
CA SER A 83 -3.41 11.44 19.36
C SER A 83 -2.39 10.30 19.44
N ARG A 84 -2.36 9.43 18.44
CA ARG A 84 -1.36 8.36 18.31
C ARG A 84 0.04 8.93 18.10
N GLU A 85 0.18 9.96 17.26
CA GLU A 85 1.44 10.64 17.04
C GLU A 85 2.04 11.18 18.33
N LEU A 86 1.25 11.86 19.17
CA LEU A 86 1.73 12.35 20.48
C LEU A 86 2.09 11.22 21.44
N LYS A 87 1.35 10.12 21.43
CA LYS A 87 1.68 8.92 22.22
C LYS A 87 2.94 8.24 21.68
N SER A 88 3.08 8.12 20.37
CA SER A 88 4.22 7.48 19.71
C SER A 88 5.52 8.28 19.83
N ARG A 89 5.45 9.61 19.98
CA ARG A 89 6.65 10.44 20.28
C ARG A 89 7.35 10.02 21.58
N ARG A 90 6.64 9.34 22.49
CA ARG A 90 7.19 8.72 23.72
C ARG A 90 7.53 7.24 23.55
N SER A 91 7.10 6.60 22.48
CA SER A 91 7.30 5.17 22.19
C SER A 91 8.45 5.00 21.22
N LYS A 92 9.17 3.89 21.32
CA LYS A 92 10.16 3.45 20.33
C LYS A 92 9.50 2.84 19.07
N SER A 93 8.27 3.23 18.73
CA SER A 93 7.56 2.76 17.55
C SER A 93 7.99 3.51 16.29
N VAL A 94 7.96 2.83 15.15
CA VAL A 94 8.17 3.43 13.82
C VAL A 94 7.15 2.90 12.82
N SER A 95 6.60 3.81 12.02
CA SER A 95 5.61 3.50 10.98
C SER A 95 6.25 3.59 9.60
N LEU A 96 6.21 2.49 8.85
CA LEU A 96 6.70 2.39 7.48
C LEU A 96 5.57 2.02 6.52
N SER A 97 5.36 2.83 5.50
CA SER A 97 4.43 2.55 4.40
C SER A 97 5.20 2.19 3.13
N MET A 98 4.76 1.16 2.41
CA MET A 98 5.49 0.68 1.23
C MET A 98 4.55 0.05 0.19
N PRO A 99 4.99 -0.12 -1.09
CA PRO A 99 4.21 -0.85 -2.08
C PRO A 99 4.00 -2.31 -1.68
N PRO A 100 2.84 -2.93 -2.00
CA PRO A 100 2.54 -4.33 -1.65
C PRO A 100 3.59 -5.34 -2.11
N GLY A 101 4.16 -5.17 -3.30
CA GLY A 101 5.23 -6.03 -3.79
C GLY A 101 6.49 -5.97 -2.90
N PHE A 102 6.88 -4.77 -2.47
CA PHE A 102 8.02 -4.59 -1.57
C PHE A 102 7.75 -5.21 -0.19
N ALA A 103 6.54 -5.00 0.34
CA ALA A 103 6.11 -5.56 1.63
C ALA A 103 6.06 -7.09 1.62
N ALA A 104 5.63 -7.71 0.51
CA ALA A 104 5.47 -9.16 0.43
C ALA A 104 6.73 -9.91 0.01
N LYS A 105 7.55 -9.33 -0.87
CA LYS A 105 8.68 -10.04 -1.51
C LYS A 105 10.03 -9.70 -0.92
N TRP A 106 10.27 -8.45 -0.59
CA TRP A 106 11.60 -7.99 -0.18
C TRP A 106 11.78 -7.95 1.35
N LEU A 107 10.82 -7.34 2.05
CA LEU A 107 10.96 -7.05 3.49
C LEU A 107 10.99 -8.29 4.38
N PRO A 108 10.07 -9.29 4.23
CA PRO A 108 9.95 -10.39 5.20
C PRO A 108 11.23 -11.22 5.33
N ARG A 109 11.96 -11.42 4.25
CA ARG A 109 13.21 -12.21 4.23
C ARG A 109 14.35 -11.55 5.03
N ARG A 110 14.25 -10.25 5.29
CA ARG A 110 15.27 -9.42 5.93
C ARG A 110 14.88 -8.96 7.33
N LEU A 111 13.57 -8.90 7.61
CA LEU A 111 13.00 -8.27 8.80
C LEU A 111 13.51 -8.86 10.12
N ALA A 112 13.78 -10.17 10.17
CA ALA A 112 14.30 -10.84 11.36
C ALA A 112 15.61 -10.24 11.87
N ASP A 113 16.49 -9.76 10.97
CA ASP A 113 17.75 -9.09 11.31
C ASP A 113 17.48 -7.75 12.01
N PHE A 114 16.52 -6.94 11.50
CA PHE A 114 16.16 -5.68 12.15
C PHE A 114 15.58 -5.90 13.55
N VAL A 115 14.65 -6.83 13.70
CA VAL A 115 14.01 -7.15 15.00
C VAL A 115 15.06 -7.64 16.00
N THR A 116 16.05 -8.42 15.55
CA THR A 116 17.14 -8.88 16.43
C THR A 116 18.05 -7.73 16.88
N ARG A 117 18.37 -6.79 15.98
CA ARG A 117 19.23 -5.62 16.29
C ARG A 117 18.50 -4.56 17.14
N HIS A 118 17.18 -4.48 17.01
CA HIS A 118 16.34 -3.45 17.64
C HIS A 118 15.11 -4.06 18.35
N PRO A 119 15.30 -4.91 19.38
CA PRO A 119 14.21 -5.70 19.99
C PRO A 119 13.16 -4.85 20.72
N ASP A 120 13.48 -3.60 21.03
CA ASP A 120 12.62 -2.65 21.71
C ASP A 120 11.91 -1.67 20.76
N VAL A 121 12.08 -1.82 19.45
CA VAL A 121 11.38 -1.02 18.43
C VAL A 121 10.11 -1.73 17.98
N GLU A 122 8.97 -1.08 18.13
CA GLU A 122 7.68 -1.53 17.62
C GLU A 122 7.50 -1.07 16.17
N LEU A 123 7.29 -2.02 15.24
CA LEU A 123 7.11 -1.74 13.82
C LEU A 123 5.63 -1.72 13.42
N HIS A 124 5.20 -0.63 12.82
CA HIS A 124 3.90 -0.51 12.16
C HIS A 124 4.11 -0.48 10.63
N LEU A 125 3.79 -1.60 9.98
CA LEU A 125 4.02 -1.79 8.55
C LEU A 125 2.70 -1.71 7.78
N SER A 126 2.61 -0.85 6.79
CA SER A 126 1.45 -0.74 5.92
C SER A 126 1.83 -0.93 4.44
N ALA A 127 1.05 -1.75 3.74
CA ALA A 127 1.24 -2.04 2.33
C ALA A 127 0.18 -1.29 1.50
N THR A 128 0.59 -0.23 0.81
CA THR A 128 -0.30 0.57 -0.03
C THR A 128 0.47 1.33 -1.11
N THR A 129 -0.19 1.58 -2.25
CA THR A 129 0.30 2.45 -3.33
C THR A 129 -0.20 3.88 -3.22
N SER A 130 -1.09 4.18 -2.26
CA SER A 130 -1.63 5.51 -2.05
C SER A 130 -0.53 6.52 -1.71
N LEU A 131 -0.68 7.74 -2.18
CA LEU A 131 0.20 8.84 -1.81
C LEU A 131 0.05 9.13 -0.31
N ILE A 132 1.17 9.29 0.37
CA ILE A 132 1.23 9.62 1.79
C ILE A 132 1.37 11.13 1.94
N ASN A 133 0.54 11.68 2.82
CA ASN A 133 0.71 13.05 3.30
C ASN A 133 1.35 13.01 4.69
N PHE A 134 2.65 13.25 4.77
CA PHE A 134 3.41 13.20 6.04
C PHE A 134 2.92 14.18 7.12
N GLU A 135 2.17 15.21 6.75
CA GLU A 135 1.59 16.17 7.72
C GLU A 135 0.29 15.66 8.35
N ARG A 136 -0.40 14.74 7.67
CA ARG A 136 -1.71 14.20 8.09
C ARG A 136 -1.65 12.75 8.50
N ASP A 137 -0.82 11.98 7.82
CA ASP A 137 -0.69 10.55 8.06
C ASP A 137 0.42 10.32 9.09
N ALA A 138 0.15 9.54 10.13
CA ALA A 138 1.13 9.21 11.18
C ALA A 138 2.17 8.19 10.67
N ILE A 139 2.86 8.53 9.57
CA ILE A 139 3.88 7.71 8.91
C ILE A 139 5.23 8.40 9.03
N ASP A 140 6.24 7.68 9.55
CA ASP A 140 7.60 8.19 9.69
C ASP A 140 8.39 8.09 8.39
N LEU A 141 8.28 6.94 7.73
CA LEU A 141 9.00 6.58 6.51
C LEU A 141 8.06 5.99 5.49
N THR A 142 8.36 6.24 4.24
CA THR A 142 7.69 5.53 3.15
C THR A 142 8.67 5.03 2.11
N ILE A 143 8.42 3.86 1.54
CA ILE A 143 9.09 3.43 0.31
C ILE A 143 8.13 3.71 -0.84
N ARG A 144 8.59 4.41 -1.86
CA ARG A 144 7.78 4.74 -3.04
C ARG A 144 8.60 4.60 -4.32
N TYR A 145 7.87 4.27 -5.38
CA TYR A 145 8.37 4.25 -6.73
C TYR A 145 8.07 5.60 -7.39
N PHE A 146 9.10 6.41 -7.66
CA PHE A 146 8.97 7.74 -8.26
C PHE A 146 10.30 8.27 -8.82
N ARG A 147 10.29 9.52 -9.30
CA ARG A 147 11.50 10.30 -9.53
C ARG A 147 11.77 11.17 -8.30
N ASP A 148 13.03 11.33 -7.95
CA ASP A 148 13.44 12.23 -6.85
C ASP A 148 13.43 13.69 -7.36
N ASP A 149 12.25 14.29 -7.40
CA ASP A 149 12.03 15.65 -7.89
C ASP A 149 11.18 16.53 -6.93
N ASP A 150 10.76 16.02 -5.77
CA ASP A 150 10.01 16.80 -4.76
C ASP A 150 10.97 17.46 -3.75
N PRO A 151 11.08 18.81 -3.73
CA PRO A 151 12.01 19.52 -2.84
C PRO A 151 11.65 19.42 -1.36
N ASN A 152 10.42 19.02 -1.00
CA ASN A 152 9.97 18.89 0.37
C ASN A 152 10.33 17.52 0.98
N LEU A 153 10.75 16.58 0.16
CA LEU A 153 11.07 15.23 0.56
C LEU A 153 12.59 15.05 0.67
N ASP A 154 12.99 14.25 1.65
CA ASP A 154 14.32 13.64 1.70
C ASP A 154 14.18 12.23 1.18
N ALA A 155 14.71 11.98 -0.01
CA ALA A 155 14.58 10.71 -0.72
C ALA A 155 15.96 10.07 -0.89
N THR A 156 16.07 8.80 -0.50
CA THR A 156 17.29 8.01 -0.70
C THR A 156 16.96 6.82 -1.59
N LEU A 157 17.67 6.67 -2.69
CA LEU A 157 17.50 5.57 -3.64
C LEU A 157 17.85 4.24 -2.97
N LEU A 158 16.90 3.28 -3.00
CA LEU A 158 17.13 1.88 -2.62
C LEU A 158 17.46 1.04 -3.86
N TYR A 159 16.58 1.09 -4.88
CA TYR A 159 16.74 0.33 -6.12
C TYR A 159 16.37 1.18 -7.33
N ARG A 160 17.18 1.16 -8.37
CA ARG A 160 16.80 1.62 -9.71
C ARG A 160 15.78 0.65 -10.28
N TYR A 161 14.91 1.15 -11.15
CA TYR A 161 14.03 0.25 -11.88
C TYR A 161 14.82 -0.49 -12.95
N GLU A 162 14.73 -1.81 -12.89
CA GLU A 162 15.25 -2.75 -13.88
C GLU A 162 14.10 -3.62 -14.35
N GLY A 163 13.55 -3.29 -15.52
CA GLY A 163 12.46 -4.06 -16.12
C GLY A 163 12.99 -5.27 -16.85
N ARG A 164 12.96 -6.44 -16.20
CA ARG A 164 13.33 -7.74 -16.79
C ARG A 164 12.10 -8.61 -16.95
N VAL A 165 12.12 -9.52 -17.90
CA VAL A 165 10.99 -10.40 -18.24
C VAL A 165 11.15 -11.73 -17.55
N TYR A 166 10.06 -12.19 -16.91
CA TYR A 166 10.02 -13.47 -16.19
C TYR A 166 8.80 -14.29 -16.57
N CYS A 167 8.97 -15.61 -16.60
CA CYS A 167 7.88 -16.57 -16.77
C CYS A 167 8.26 -17.93 -16.20
N ARG A 168 7.31 -18.85 -16.14
CA ARG A 168 7.60 -20.25 -15.79
C ARG A 168 8.45 -20.94 -16.85
N PRO A 169 9.35 -21.88 -16.47
CA PRO A 169 10.17 -22.64 -17.41
C PRO A 169 9.36 -23.41 -18.44
N ASP A 170 8.28 -24.08 -18.01
CA ASP A 170 7.41 -24.85 -18.89
C ASP A 170 6.62 -23.96 -19.89
N TYR A 171 6.22 -22.74 -19.44
CA TYR A 171 5.59 -21.75 -20.33
C TYR A 171 6.57 -21.29 -21.43
N ALA A 172 7.81 -20.98 -21.05
CA ALA A 172 8.87 -20.60 -21.99
C ALA A 172 9.17 -21.73 -22.99
N ALA A 173 9.25 -22.98 -22.51
CA ALA A 173 9.52 -24.15 -23.35
C ALA A 173 8.37 -24.43 -24.34
N ALA A 174 7.11 -24.35 -23.87
CA ALA A 174 5.91 -24.61 -24.70
C ALA A 174 5.81 -23.62 -25.86
N LEU A 175 6.21 -22.36 -25.67
CA LEU A 175 6.19 -21.32 -26.70
C LEU A 175 7.54 -21.12 -27.38
N ALA A 176 8.56 -21.92 -27.02
CA ALA A 176 9.92 -21.84 -27.51
C ALA A 176 10.46 -20.40 -27.50
N LEU A 177 10.36 -19.72 -26.35
CA LEU A 177 10.81 -18.35 -26.17
C LEU A 177 12.35 -18.30 -26.22
N LYS A 178 12.92 -17.61 -27.20
CA LYS A 178 14.38 -17.47 -27.42
C LYS A 178 14.80 -16.02 -27.60
N GLN A 179 13.91 -15.17 -28.08
CA GLN A 179 14.17 -13.77 -28.39
C GLN A 179 12.93 -12.91 -28.12
N ALA A 180 13.13 -11.60 -27.97
CA ALA A 180 12.06 -10.65 -27.64
C ALA A 180 10.86 -10.70 -28.60
N ASN A 181 11.09 -10.97 -29.89
CA ASN A 181 10.02 -11.09 -30.88
C ASN A 181 9.04 -12.25 -30.60
N ASP A 182 9.48 -13.27 -29.85
CA ASP A 182 8.63 -14.40 -29.50
C ASP A 182 7.51 -14.03 -28.54
N LEU A 183 7.60 -12.87 -27.88
CA LEU A 183 6.54 -12.35 -26.99
C LEU A 183 5.21 -12.08 -27.71
N GLN A 184 5.21 -11.92 -29.03
CA GLN A 184 3.98 -11.83 -29.83
C GLN A 184 3.03 -13.05 -29.66
N ARG A 185 3.55 -14.19 -29.18
CA ARG A 185 2.80 -15.44 -28.96
C ARG A 185 2.42 -15.67 -27.50
N THR A 186 2.72 -14.72 -26.63
CA THR A 186 2.50 -14.83 -25.19
C THR A 186 1.31 -14.01 -24.74
N THR A 187 0.95 -14.14 -23.46
CA THR A 187 0.10 -13.18 -22.76
C THR A 187 0.99 -12.30 -21.88
N LEU A 188 0.91 -10.99 -22.07
CA LEU A 188 1.60 -10.03 -21.23
C LEU A 188 0.83 -9.81 -19.93
N LEU A 189 1.50 -9.91 -18.80
CA LEU A 189 0.94 -9.61 -17.48
C LEU A 189 1.44 -8.22 -17.09
N ASP A 190 0.58 -7.22 -17.27
CA ASP A 190 0.93 -5.81 -17.13
C ASP A 190 0.51 -5.23 -15.79
N SER A 191 1.31 -4.31 -15.27
CA SER A 191 0.94 -3.51 -14.12
C SER A 191 0.55 -2.11 -14.55
N THR A 192 -0.71 -1.70 -14.28
CA THR A 192 -1.19 -0.36 -14.63
C THR A 192 -0.41 0.76 -13.95
N THR A 193 0.29 0.47 -12.85
CA THR A 193 1.18 1.42 -12.17
C THR A 193 2.56 1.52 -12.82
N GLN A 194 2.92 0.55 -13.67
CA GLN A 194 4.21 0.46 -14.35
C GLN A 194 4.01 -0.09 -15.78
N PRO A 195 3.30 0.62 -16.68
CA PRO A 195 2.90 0.14 -17.99
C PRO A 195 4.06 0.25 -19.00
N TYR A 196 5.12 -0.49 -18.78
CA TYR A 196 6.35 -0.36 -19.57
C TYR A 196 6.51 -1.39 -20.69
N TRP A 197 5.54 -2.29 -20.91
CA TRP A 197 5.60 -3.28 -21.97
C TRP A 197 5.78 -2.69 -23.37
N PRO A 198 5.05 -1.64 -23.79
CA PRO A 198 5.26 -1.05 -25.11
C PRO A 198 6.69 -0.55 -25.29
N ARG A 199 7.24 0.13 -24.27
CA ARG A 199 8.60 0.66 -24.33
C ARG A 199 9.65 -0.47 -24.36
N TRP A 200 9.48 -1.53 -23.56
CA TRP A 200 10.40 -2.67 -23.57
C TRP A 200 10.40 -3.37 -24.92
N LEU A 201 9.22 -3.60 -25.51
CA LEU A 201 9.10 -4.24 -26.81
C LEU A 201 9.67 -3.38 -27.95
N GLN A 202 9.45 -2.06 -27.92
CA GLN A 202 10.04 -1.13 -28.89
C GLN A 202 11.57 -1.10 -28.80
N GLU A 203 12.15 -1.27 -27.59
CA GLU A 203 13.60 -1.21 -27.39
C GLU A 203 14.29 -2.53 -27.76
N PHE A 204 13.67 -3.68 -27.50
CA PHE A 204 14.33 -5.00 -27.59
C PHE A 204 13.76 -5.94 -28.64
N SER A 205 12.66 -5.57 -29.31
CA SER A 205 12.09 -6.38 -30.40
C SER A 205 12.08 -5.63 -31.73
N GLN A 206 11.72 -6.34 -32.80
CA GLN A 206 11.51 -5.76 -34.13
C GLN A 206 10.02 -5.63 -34.46
N LEU A 207 9.14 -5.76 -33.45
CA LEU A 207 7.69 -5.66 -33.63
C LEU A 207 7.30 -4.20 -33.84
N ASP A 208 6.41 -3.96 -34.79
CA ASP A 208 5.82 -2.64 -34.97
C ASP A 208 4.70 -2.37 -33.94
N ASP A 209 4.25 -1.11 -33.84
CA ASP A 209 3.25 -0.70 -32.85
C ASP A 209 1.92 -1.47 -32.99
N SER A 210 1.54 -1.85 -34.20
CA SER A 210 0.33 -2.65 -34.46
C SER A 210 0.47 -4.07 -33.93
N GLN A 211 1.62 -4.68 -34.15
CA GLN A 211 1.94 -6.01 -33.64
C GLN A 211 2.03 -6.00 -32.10
N ILE A 212 2.66 -4.97 -31.52
CA ILE A 212 2.72 -4.80 -30.06
C ILE A 212 1.33 -4.67 -29.45
N ALA A 213 0.48 -3.83 -30.04
CA ALA A 213 -0.90 -3.64 -29.57
C ALA A 213 -1.79 -4.88 -29.71
N ALA A 214 -1.44 -5.80 -30.62
CA ALA A 214 -2.18 -7.05 -30.83
C ALA A 214 -1.80 -8.17 -29.85
N ILE A 215 -0.74 -8.02 -29.04
CA ILE A 215 -0.33 -9.03 -28.05
C ILE A 215 -1.39 -9.09 -26.93
N PRO A 216 -1.93 -10.26 -26.60
CA PRO A 216 -2.85 -10.42 -25.48
C PRO A 216 -2.24 -9.88 -24.18
N CYS A 217 -3.01 -9.07 -23.44
CA CYS A 217 -2.55 -8.45 -22.20
C CYS A 217 -3.61 -8.57 -21.10
N ILE A 218 -3.16 -8.91 -19.88
CA ILE A 218 -3.97 -8.86 -18.66
C ILE A 218 -3.41 -7.74 -17.80
N HIS A 219 -4.27 -6.80 -17.40
CA HIS A 219 -3.89 -5.63 -16.61
C HIS A 219 -4.21 -5.84 -15.13
N PHE A 220 -3.23 -5.57 -14.28
CA PHE A 220 -3.35 -5.62 -12.82
C PHE A 220 -3.03 -4.23 -12.24
N ASP A 221 -3.72 -3.83 -11.20
CA ASP A 221 -3.41 -2.60 -10.44
C ASP A 221 -2.18 -2.76 -9.54
N GLN A 222 -1.78 -4.01 -9.27
CA GLN A 222 -0.66 -4.39 -8.40
C GLN A 222 0.31 -5.32 -9.13
N GLY A 223 1.57 -4.92 -9.28
CA GLY A 223 2.60 -5.75 -9.90
C GLY A 223 2.83 -7.09 -9.19
N LEU A 224 2.56 -7.15 -7.87
CA LEU A 224 2.60 -8.40 -7.11
C LEU A 224 1.63 -9.46 -7.68
N ILE A 225 0.43 -9.07 -8.07
CA ILE A 225 -0.57 -9.99 -8.63
C ILE A 225 -0.11 -10.49 -10.00
N ALA A 226 0.52 -9.64 -10.81
CA ALA A 226 1.10 -10.04 -12.09
C ALA A 226 2.22 -11.09 -11.91
N ILE A 227 3.07 -10.94 -10.88
CA ILE A 227 4.10 -11.93 -10.53
C ILE A 227 3.44 -13.26 -10.13
N GLU A 228 2.41 -13.25 -9.28
CA GLU A 228 1.71 -14.46 -8.89
C GLU A 228 1.00 -15.13 -10.08
N ALA A 229 0.43 -14.36 -11.02
CA ALA A 229 -0.14 -14.89 -12.26
C ALA A 229 0.93 -15.57 -13.15
N ALA A 230 2.14 -14.99 -13.25
CA ALA A 230 3.26 -15.60 -13.96
C ALA A 230 3.69 -16.93 -13.34
N LYS A 231 3.71 -17.03 -12.00
CA LYS A 231 3.98 -18.29 -11.28
C LYS A 231 2.95 -19.39 -11.58
N GLN A 232 1.74 -19.03 -11.94
CA GLN A 232 0.69 -19.96 -12.35
C GLN A 232 0.75 -20.28 -13.86
N GLY A 233 1.75 -19.77 -14.60
CA GLY A 233 1.90 -20.02 -16.03
C GLY A 233 0.89 -19.27 -16.90
N GLN A 234 0.32 -18.16 -16.42
CA GLN A 234 -0.70 -17.41 -17.18
C GLN A 234 -0.09 -16.46 -18.23
N GLY A 235 1.23 -16.28 -18.19
CA GLY A 235 1.91 -15.39 -19.14
C GLY A 235 3.31 -15.01 -18.70
N VAL A 236 3.79 -13.91 -19.27
CA VAL A 236 5.08 -13.30 -18.96
C VAL A 236 4.88 -12.00 -18.18
N VAL A 237 5.68 -11.77 -17.14
CA VAL A 237 5.63 -10.56 -16.32
C VAL A 237 6.92 -9.77 -16.46
N MET A 238 6.82 -8.43 -16.42
CA MET A 238 7.98 -7.55 -16.26
C MET A 238 8.06 -7.07 -14.82
N ALA A 239 9.21 -7.29 -14.19
CA ALA A 239 9.45 -6.90 -12.81
C ALA A 239 10.91 -6.53 -12.58
N SER A 240 11.20 -5.84 -11.46
CA SER A 240 12.57 -5.69 -10.99
C SER A 240 13.07 -6.96 -10.32
N PRO A 241 14.35 -7.35 -10.48
CA PRO A 241 14.91 -8.61 -9.97
C PRO A 241 14.64 -8.85 -8.48
N PHE A 242 14.75 -7.82 -7.65
CA PHE A 242 14.58 -7.94 -6.20
C PHE A 242 13.14 -8.33 -5.77
N LEU A 243 12.15 -8.20 -6.66
CA LEU A 243 10.76 -8.64 -6.41
C LEU A 243 10.52 -10.12 -6.73
N VAL A 244 11.45 -10.76 -7.41
CA VAL A 244 11.36 -12.17 -7.84
C VAL A 244 12.58 -13.00 -7.42
N GLU A 245 13.36 -12.52 -6.45
CA GLU A 245 14.57 -13.21 -5.94
C GLU A 245 14.30 -14.66 -5.54
N GLU A 246 13.19 -14.91 -4.85
CA GLU A 246 12.80 -16.24 -4.38
C GLU A 246 12.41 -17.14 -5.54
N GLU A 247 11.61 -16.63 -6.46
CA GLU A 247 11.14 -17.36 -7.62
C GLU A 247 12.29 -17.78 -8.54
N LEU A 248 13.28 -16.90 -8.69
CA LEU A 248 14.51 -17.22 -9.46
C LEU A 248 15.36 -18.26 -8.72
N ALA A 249 15.57 -18.09 -7.41
CA ALA A 249 16.38 -19.01 -6.61
C ALA A 249 15.78 -20.43 -6.55
N THR A 250 14.45 -20.53 -6.57
CA THR A 250 13.72 -21.81 -6.55
C THR A 250 13.44 -22.38 -7.95
N GLY A 251 13.73 -21.63 -9.02
CA GLY A 251 13.44 -22.02 -10.40
C GLY A 251 11.96 -22.02 -10.77
N VAL A 252 11.09 -21.42 -9.94
CA VAL A 252 9.65 -21.25 -10.24
C VAL A 252 9.45 -20.29 -11.40
N LEU A 253 10.26 -19.24 -11.46
CA LEU A 253 10.37 -18.34 -12.61
C LEU A 253 11.79 -18.38 -13.17
N ILE A 254 11.91 -18.12 -14.46
CA ILE A 254 13.16 -17.89 -15.15
C ILE A 254 13.12 -16.56 -15.89
N GLU A 255 14.29 -16.02 -16.21
CA GLU A 255 14.48 -14.92 -17.14
C GLU A 255 14.75 -15.49 -18.53
N PRO A 256 13.80 -15.47 -19.47
CA PRO A 256 13.98 -16.08 -20.80
C PRO A 256 14.88 -15.25 -21.71
N PHE A 257 15.13 -13.97 -21.40
CA PHE A 257 15.95 -13.04 -22.18
C PHE A 257 16.84 -12.21 -21.27
N GLU A 258 18.07 -11.92 -21.70
CA GLU A 258 19.03 -11.08 -20.95
C GLU A 258 18.78 -9.56 -21.13
N HIS A 259 17.57 -9.16 -21.55
CA HIS A 259 17.25 -7.76 -21.81
C HIS A 259 16.74 -7.05 -20.56
N CYS A 260 17.28 -5.86 -20.28
CA CYS A 260 16.93 -5.07 -19.11
C CYS A 260 16.55 -3.64 -19.51
N LEU A 261 15.30 -3.27 -19.29
CA LEU A 261 14.85 -1.89 -19.46
C LEU A 261 15.22 -1.06 -18.23
N LEU A 262 16.15 -0.14 -18.40
CA LEU A 262 16.55 0.81 -17.36
C LEU A 262 15.74 2.09 -17.45
N LEU A 263 15.18 2.53 -16.32
CA LEU A 263 14.42 3.77 -16.22
C LEU A 263 15.06 4.74 -15.21
N PRO A 264 14.87 6.05 -15.39
CA PRO A 264 15.34 7.05 -14.42
C PRO A 264 14.53 7.08 -13.12
N THR A 265 13.51 6.24 -13.03
CA THR A 265 12.69 6.03 -11.83
C THR A 265 13.28 4.91 -10.98
N GLY A 266 12.87 4.86 -9.70
CA GLY A 266 13.34 3.83 -8.78
C GLY A 266 12.49 3.75 -7.51
N TYR A 267 12.87 2.84 -6.64
CA TYR A 267 12.30 2.73 -5.30
C TYR A 267 13.16 3.53 -4.34
N TYR A 268 12.55 4.52 -3.72
CA TYR A 268 13.21 5.42 -2.77
C TYR A 268 12.60 5.24 -1.39
N ILE A 269 13.44 5.30 -0.36
CA ILE A 269 12.98 5.55 1.00
C ILE A 269 12.89 7.05 1.20
N VAL A 270 11.74 7.49 1.72
CA VAL A 270 11.35 8.91 1.74
C VAL A 270 10.82 9.29 3.11
N HIS A 271 11.16 10.48 3.55
CA HIS A 271 10.52 11.16 4.67
C HIS A 271 10.43 12.68 4.40
N HIS A 272 9.62 13.38 5.20
CA HIS A 272 9.48 14.81 5.03
C HIS A 272 10.72 15.55 5.54
N ARG A 273 11.33 16.40 4.69
CA ARG A 273 12.61 17.08 4.99
C ARG A 273 12.57 17.99 6.20
N LYS A 274 11.42 18.66 6.46
CA LYS A 274 11.25 19.60 7.57
C LYS A 274 10.86 18.94 8.89
N LEU A 275 10.45 17.66 8.88
CA LEU A 275 10.10 16.94 10.09
C LEU A 275 11.34 16.23 10.63
N ALA A 276 11.62 16.42 11.92
CA ALA A 276 12.73 15.73 12.57
C ALA A 276 12.47 14.21 12.57
N ILE A 277 13.37 13.46 11.94
CA ILE A 277 13.31 12.01 11.96
C ILE A 277 13.61 11.48 13.37
N ARG A 278 12.76 10.60 13.89
CA ARG A 278 12.92 9.99 15.21
C ARG A 278 14.07 8.95 15.19
N PRO A 279 14.78 8.71 16.32
CA PRO A 279 15.88 7.76 16.36
C PRO A 279 15.51 6.35 15.85
N ALA A 280 14.32 5.83 16.22
CA ALA A 280 13.85 4.53 15.74
C ALA A 280 13.60 4.52 14.22
N ALA A 281 13.06 5.62 13.68
CA ALA A 281 12.84 5.76 12.23
C ALA A 281 14.18 5.91 11.47
N LEU A 282 15.15 6.64 12.05
CA LEU A 282 16.50 6.73 11.47
C LEU A 282 17.19 5.36 11.44
N ALA A 283 17.11 4.60 12.54
CA ALA A 283 17.66 3.25 12.61
C ALA A 283 17.04 2.32 11.54
N LEU A 284 15.72 2.40 11.33
CA LEU A 284 15.04 1.64 10.29
C LEU A 284 15.45 2.11 8.88
N LYS A 285 15.57 3.43 8.65
CA LYS A 285 16.06 3.99 7.37
C LYS A 285 17.44 3.47 7.03
N ASP A 286 18.38 3.56 7.98
CA ASP A 286 19.76 3.15 7.78
C ASP A 286 19.86 1.64 7.51
N TRP A 287 19.09 0.84 8.26
CA TRP A 287 19.02 -0.60 8.05
C TRP A 287 18.44 -0.96 6.66
N LEU A 288 17.37 -0.30 6.21
CA LEU A 288 16.80 -0.53 4.87
C LEU A 288 17.82 -0.22 3.76
N ILE A 289 18.60 0.85 3.91
CA ILE A 289 19.67 1.22 2.97
C ILE A 289 20.80 0.17 2.99
N GLU A 290 21.20 -0.29 4.18
CA GLU A 290 22.20 -1.36 4.34
C GLU A 290 21.75 -2.63 3.62
N GLN A 291 20.53 -3.09 3.86
CA GLN A 291 19.98 -4.29 3.23
C GLN A 291 19.85 -4.17 1.70
N ALA A 292 19.47 -3.00 1.21
CA ALA A 292 19.39 -2.78 -0.24
C ALA A 292 20.76 -2.82 -0.91
N ARG A 293 21.82 -2.39 -0.23
CA ARG A 293 23.22 -2.45 -0.74
C ARG A 293 23.81 -3.84 -0.66
N ALA A 294 23.41 -4.65 0.33
CA ALA A 294 23.90 -6.01 0.53
C ALA A 294 23.25 -7.03 -0.42
N ALA A 295 22.13 -6.71 -1.06
CA ALA A 295 21.49 -7.59 -2.03
C ALA A 295 22.41 -7.78 -3.25
N PRO A 296 22.58 -9.01 -3.76
CA PRO A 296 23.32 -9.26 -4.98
C PRO A 296 22.71 -8.48 -6.14
N ARG A 297 23.55 -7.82 -6.92
CA ARG A 297 23.18 -7.07 -8.12
C ARG A 297 22.88 -8.03 -9.27
#